data_21b8e917fc26289b2b375ba1e1e28cd7
#
_entry.id   21b8e917fc26289b2b375ba1e1e28cd7
#
_cell.length_a   1.000
_cell.length_b   1.000
_cell.length_c   1.000
_cell.angle_alpha   90.00
_cell.angle_beta   90.00
_cell.angle_gamma   90.00
#
_symmetry.space_group_name_H-M   'P 1'
#
loop_
_entity.id
_entity.type
_entity.pdbx_description
1 polymer ?
#
loop_
_entity_poly.entity_id
_entity_poly.type
_entity_poly.pdbx_seq_one_letter_code
_entity_poly.pdbx_strand_id
1 'polypeptide(L)'
;AFDTKVMVRVEDLVVSPERLRLGGTLVFSFTVTSEAELPQQLVVDYAIHYRKASGGTSKKVFKLKELELGPLGSSAISKRQRIVDLSTRKHYPGEHRVDVQVNGRILAQGVFLLEA
;
A
#
# COMPACT_ATOMS: atom_id res chain seq x y z
N ALA A 1 19.55 -5.83 8.08
CA ALA A 1 18.39 -6.67 7.73
C ALA A 1 17.28 -6.48 8.74
N PHE A 2 16.07 -6.67 8.33
CA PHE A 2 14.91 -6.56 9.18
C PHE A 2 14.30 -7.96 9.41
N ASP A 3 13.56 -8.08 10.50
CA ASP A 3 12.90 -9.34 10.83
C ASP A 3 11.61 -9.45 10.00
N THR A 4 11.47 -10.54 9.24
CA THR A 4 10.27 -10.82 8.46
C THR A 4 9.15 -11.43 9.31
N LYS A 5 9.47 -11.91 10.50
CA LYS A 5 8.51 -12.48 11.45
C LYS A 5 8.03 -11.39 12.41
N VAL A 6 7.27 -10.46 11.89
CA VAL A 6 6.76 -9.37 12.72
C VAL A 6 5.44 -9.75 13.36
N MET A 7 5.22 -9.23 14.55
CA MET A 7 3.97 -9.39 15.29
C MET A 7 3.18 -8.09 15.22
N VAL A 8 2.63 -7.83 14.05
CA VAL A 8 1.83 -6.62 13.81
C VAL A 8 0.60 -6.99 13.00
N ARG A 9 -0.42 -6.15 13.09
CA ARG A 9 -1.56 -6.21 12.21
C ARG A 9 -1.76 -4.86 11.53
N VAL A 10 -2.33 -4.90 10.35
CA VAL A 10 -2.73 -3.70 9.61
C VAL A 10 -4.25 -3.69 9.58
N GLU A 11 -4.82 -2.58 10.06
CA GLU A 11 -6.26 -2.44 10.22
C GLU A 11 -6.77 -1.21 9.49
N ASP A 12 -8.06 -1.25 9.16
CA ASP A 12 -8.79 -0.09 8.64
C ASP A 12 -8.18 0.48 7.36
N LEU A 13 -7.75 -0.40 6.46
CA LEU A 13 -7.28 0.05 5.17
C LEU A 13 -8.46 0.62 4.37
N VAL A 14 -8.36 1.89 4.04
CA VAL A 14 -9.33 2.60 3.22
C VAL A 14 -8.60 3.10 1.99
N VAL A 15 -9.11 2.76 0.82
CA VAL A 15 -8.60 3.22 -0.47
C VAL A 15 -9.67 4.10 -1.09
N SER A 16 -9.34 5.35 -1.41
CA SER A 16 -10.31 6.35 -1.86
C SER A 16 -9.72 7.21 -2.98
N PRO A 17 -10.51 7.55 -3.99
CA PRO A 17 -11.87 7.09 -4.24
C PRO A 17 -11.90 5.64 -4.78
N GLU A 18 -13.04 5.00 -4.72
CA GLU A 18 -13.20 3.64 -5.27
C GLU A 18 -13.07 3.64 -6.80
N ARG A 19 -13.46 4.75 -7.43
CA ARG A 19 -13.33 4.97 -8.88
C ARG A 19 -12.49 6.21 -9.10
N LEU A 20 -11.38 6.04 -9.80
CA LEU A 20 -10.41 7.09 -10.03
C LEU A 20 -10.21 7.29 -11.52
N ARG A 21 -10.24 8.54 -11.96
CA ARG A 21 -9.85 8.87 -13.34
C ARG A 21 -8.35 9.03 -13.44
N LEU A 22 -7.81 8.70 -14.60
CA LEU A 22 -6.40 8.93 -14.89
C LEU A 22 -6.08 10.43 -14.65
N GLY A 23 -4.99 10.69 -13.96
CA GLY A 23 -4.61 12.03 -13.52
C GLY A 23 -5.11 12.36 -12.13
N GLY A 24 -6.02 11.57 -11.58
CA GLY A 24 -6.52 11.76 -10.23
C GLY A 24 -5.57 11.28 -9.16
N THR A 25 -5.87 11.60 -7.92
CA THR A 25 -5.06 11.23 -6.77
C THR A 25 -5.76 10.17 -5.94
N LEU A 26 -5.07 9.04 -5.77
CA LEU A 26 -5.50 7.99 -4.87
C LEU A 26 -5.02 8.33 -3.46
N VAL A 27 -5.89 8.18 -2.49
CA VAL A 27 -5.53 8.33 -1.08
C VAL A 27 -5.83 7.04 -0.38
N PHE A 28 -4.88 6.52 0.38
CA PHE A 28 -5.15 5.37 1.21
C PHE A 28 -4.58 5.60 2.60
N SER A 29 -5.25 5.00 3.57
CA SER A 29 -4.88 5.12 4.97
C SER A 29 -5.11 3.81 5.69
N PHE A 30 -4.36 3.58 6.74
CA PHE A 30 -4.45 2.36 7.54
C PHE A 30 -3.78 2.60 8.88
N THR A 31 -3.97 1.67 9.80
CA THR A 31 -3.30 1.68 11.11
C THR A 31 -2.46 0.43 11.24
N VAL A 32 -1.21 0.59 11.63
CA VAL A 32 -0.32 -0.51 11.97
C VAL A 32 -0.28 -0.61 13.49
N THR A 33 -0.61 -1.79 14.01
CA THR A 33 -0.65 -2.02 15.46
C THR A 33 0.28 -3.17 15.83
N SER A 34 1.16 -2.93 16.80
CA SER A 34 2.05 -3.96 17.32
C SER A 34 1.29 -4.89 18.24
N GLU A 35 1.53 -6.19 18.07
CA GLU A 35 1.03 -7.23 18.96
C GLU A 35 2.14 -7.79 19.85
N ALA A 36 3.32 -7.17 19.79
CA ALA A 36 4.49 -7.59 20.57
C ALA A 36 4.63 -6.78 21.84
N GLU A 37 5.20 -7.40 22.85
CA GLU A 37 5.49 -6.73 24.13
C GLU A 37 6.83 -6.00 24.14
N LEU A 38 7.61 -6.16 23.07
CA LEU A 38 8.89 -5.47 22.88
C LEU A 38 8.79 -4.53 21.69
N PRO A 39 9.61 -3.46 21.64
CA PRO A 39 9.66 -2.58 20.49
C PRO A 39 10.02 -3.35 19.22
N GLN A 40 9.45 -2.95 18.11
CA GLN A 40 9.72 -3.55 16.80
C GLN A 40 10.14 -2.47 15.81
N GLN A 41 11.16 -2.79 15.01
CA GLN A 41 11.55 -1.98 13.86
C GLN A 41 10.77 -2.46 12.65
N LEU A 42 10.08 -1.54 12.00
CA LEU A 42 9.20 -1.86 10.88
C LEU A 42 9.60 -1.09 9.64
N VAL A 43 9.58 -1.79 8.51
CA VAL A 43 9.68 -1.20 7.18
C VAL A 43 8.31 -1.36 6.52
N VAL A 44 7.64 -0.24 6.31
CA VAL A 44 6.30 -0.25 5.71
C VAL A 44 6.43 0.18 4.26
N ASP A 45 5.95 -0.66 3.37
CA ASP A 45 5.91 -0.42 1.94
C ASP A 45 4.48 -0.59 1.44
N TYR A 46 4.21 -0.09 0.26
CA TYR A 46 2.99 -0.42 -0.44
C TYR A 46 3.32 -0.82 -1.87
N ALA A 47 2.45 -1.63 -2.46
CA ALA A 47 2.60 -2.02 -3.85
C ALA A 47 1.30 -1.72 -4.58
N ILE A 48 1.43 -1.29 -5.82
CA ILE A 48 0.28 -1.12 -6.70
C ILE A 48 0.39 -2.12 -7.84
N HIS A 49 -0.68 -2.87 -8.06
CA HIS A 49 -0.79 -3.77 -9.19
C HIS A 49 -1.54 -3.03 -10.30
N TYR A 50 -0.80 -2.58 -11.30
CA TYR A 50 -1.32 -1.80 -12.42
C TYR A 50 -1.86 -2.73 -13.49
N ARG A 51 -3.03 -2.40 -14.04
CA ARG A 51 -3.59 -3.13 -15.17
C ARG A 51 -2.73 -2.91 -16.42
N LYS A 52 -2.41 -3.99 -17.13
CA LYS A 52 -1.66 -3.93 -18.40
C LYS A 52 -2.62 -3.98 -19.58
N ALA A 53 -2.14 -3.54 -20.76
CA ALA A 53 -2.91 -3.64 -22.00
C ALA A 53 -3.33 -5.06 -22.32
N SER A 54 -2.51 -6.05 -21.94
CA SER A 54 -2.79 -7.47 -22.18
C SER A 54 -3.86 -8.05 -21.25
N GLY A 55 -4.34 -7.27 -20.26
CA GLY A 55 -5.30 -7.74 -19.28
C GLY A 55 -4.70 -8.26 -17.99
N GLY A 56 -3.40 -8.51 -17.95
CA GLY A 56 -2.70 -8.88 -16.73
C GLY A 56 -2.37 -7.65 -15.88
N THR A 57 -1.53 -7.84 -14.86
CA THR A 57 -1.11 -6.76 -13.97
C THR A 57 0.41 -6.69 -13.86
N SER A 58 0.90 -5.51 -13.53
CA SER A 58 2.31 -5.25 -13.28
C SER A 58 2.44 -4.64 -11.89
N LYS A 59 3.22 -5.27 -11.04
CA LYS A 59 3.40 -4.84 -9.65
C LYS A 59 4.55 -3.87 -9.54
N LYS A 60 4.33 -2.78 -8.80
CA LYS A 60 5.40 -1.87 -8.41
C LYS A 60 5.34 -1.63 -6.91
N VAL A 61 6.48 -1.78 -6.24
CA VAL A 61 6.60 -1.56 -4.79
C VAL A 61 7.21 -0.19 -4.53
N PHE A 62 6.62 0.52 -3.58
CA PHE A 62 7.07 1.84 -3.15
C PHE A 62 7.40 1.82 -1.67
N LYS A 63 8.47 2.49 -1.29
CA LYS A 63 8.77 2.68 0.13
C LYS A 63 7.83 3.72 0.71
N LEU A 64 7.29 3.45 1.87
CA LEU A 64 6.38 4.36 2.54
C LEU A 64 6.99 4.96 3.79
N LYS A 65 7.44 4.13 4.73
CA LYS A 65 7.94 4.63 6.00
C LYS A 65 8.73 3.56 6.74
N GLU A 66 9.76 4.00 7.46
CA GLU A 66 10.43 3.17 8.47
C GLU A 66 10.06 3.75 9.83
N LEU A 67 9.72 2.90 10.77
CA LEU A 67 9.33 3.36 12.10
C LEU A 67 9.60 2.28 13.14
N GLU A 68 9.69 2.72 14.39
CA GLU A 68 9.71 1.82 15.53
C GLU A 68 8.36 1.92 16.24
N LEU A 69 7.72 0.80 16.50
CA LEU A 69 6.55 0.75 17.36
C LEU A 69 6.94 0.22 18.73
N GLY A 70 6.60 0.98 19.76
CA GLY A 70 6.73 0.52 21.12
C GLY A 70 5.80 -0.64 21.42
N PRO A 71 5.93 -1.24 22.59
CA PRO A 71 5.10 -2.39 22.97
C PRO A 71 3.61 -2.08 22.82
N LEU A 72 2.90 -2.92 22.07
CA LEU A 72 1.47 -2.79 21.82
C LEU A 72 1.05 -1.43 21.23
N GLY A 73 2.02 -0.70 20.67
CA GLY A 73 1.78 0.61 20.09
C GLY A 73 1.13 0.55 18.71
N SER A 74 0.61 1.67 18.28
CA SER A 74 0.01 1.79 16.95
C SER A 74 0.39 3.10 16.29
N SER A 75 0.31 3.12 14.94
CA SER A 75 0.59 4.30 14.14
C SER A 75 -0.38 4.35 12.96
N ALA A 76 -1.02 5.50 12.80
CA ALA A 76 -1.86 5.76 11.63
C ALA A 76 -0.99 6.29 10.50
N ILE A 77 -1.15 5.71 9.31
CA ILE A 77 -0.36 6.05 8.15
C ILE A 77 -1.31 6.39 6.99
N SER A 78 -0.97 7.43 6.26
CA SER A 78 -1.74 7.87 5.10
C SER A 78 -0.79 8.21 3.96
N LYS A 79 -1.22 7.93 2.74
CA LYS A 79 -0.43 8.22 1.54
C LYS A 79 -1.34 8.70 0.41
N ARG A 80 -0.83 9.69 -0.32
CA ARG A 80 -1.45 10.18 -1.55
C ARG A 80 -0.58 9.75 -2.72
N GLN A 81 -1.21 9.16 -3.73
CA GLN A 81 -0.51 8.71 -4.92
C GLN A 81 -1.26 9.18 -6.15
N ARG A 82 -0.62 10.03 -6.94
CA ARG A 82 -1.20 10.47 -8.21
C ARG A 82 -1.01 9.39 -9.27
N ILE A 83 -2.08 9.08 -9.98
CA ILE A 83 -2.06 8.04 -11.02
C ILE A 83 -2.07 8.75 -12.38
N VAL A 84 -0.87 8.92 -12.96
CA VAL A 84 -0.69 9.61 -14.25
C VAL A 84 0.20 8.76 -15.15
N ASP A 85 0.01 8.91 -16.45
CA ASP A 85 0.90 8.28 -17.41
C ASP A 85 2.27 8.95 -17.38
N LEU A 86 3.30 8.12 -17.41
CA LEU A 86 4.69 8.55 -17.51
C LEU A 86 5.26 8.07 -18.85
N SER A 87 6.38 8.63 -19.26
CA SER A 87 7.02 8.21 -20.50
C SER A 87 7.40 6.72 -20.49
N THR A 88 7.63 6.16 -19.31
CA THR A 88 8.04 4.76 -19.13
C THR A 88 6.91 3.86 -18.64
N ARG A 89 5.73 4.41 -18.35
CA ARG A 89 4.61 3.63 -17.81
C ARG A 89 3.29 4.25 -18.23
N LYS A 90 2.47 3.43 -18.87
CA LYS A 90 1.09 3.78 -19.17
C LYS A 90 0.14 3.00 -18.26
N HIS A 91 -0.96 3.63 -17.91
CA HIS A 91 -1.97 3.04 -17.06
C HIS A 91 -3.23 2.76 -17.87
N TYR A 92 -3.78 1.58 -17.70
CA TYR A 92 -4.94 1.13 -18.46
C TYR A 92 -6.15 1.01 -17.54
N PRO A 93 -7.37 1.29 -18.04
CA PRO A 93 -8.57 1.18 -17.23
C PRO A 93 -8.77 -0.23 -16.69
N GLY A 94 -9.39 -0.33 -15.54
CA GLY A 94 -9.74 -1.59 -14.91
C GLY A 94 -9.40 -1.62 -13.44
N GLU A 95 -9.58 -2.79 -12.84
CA GLU A 95 -9.29 -2.97 -11.43
C GLU A 95 -7.80 -2.93 -11.15
N HIS A 96 -7.44 -2.15 -10.15
CA HIS A 96 -6.09 -2.03 -9.62
C HIS A 96 -6.14 -2.46 -8.15
N ARG A 97 -5.02 -2.99 -7.67
CA ARG A 97 -4.93 -3.43 -6.27
C ARG A 97 -3.79 -2.71 -5.56
N VAL A 98 -4.04 -2.36 -4.30
CA VAL A 98 -3.03 -1.79 -3.40
C VAL A 98 -2.75 -2.82 -2.32
N ASP A 99 -1.48 -3.17 -2.14
CA ASP A 99 -1.03 -4.04 -1.04
C ASP A 99 -0.28 -3.18 -0.03
N VAL A 100 -0.52 -3.43 1.26
CA VAL A 100 0.29 -2.87 2.33
C VAL A 100 1.19 -3.97 2.85
N GLN A 101 2.49 -3.70 2.86
CA GLN A 101 3.52 -4.66 3.27
C GLN A 101 4.24 -4.14 4.51
N VAL A 102 4.46 -5.03 5.46
CA VAL A 102 5.31 -4.73 6.62
C VAL A 102 6.40 -5.78 6.67
N ASN A 103 7.65 -5.32 6.65
CA ASN A 103 8.84 -6.17 6.61
C ASN A 103 8.74 -7.24 5.52
N GLY A 104 8.21 -6.87 4.36
CA GLY A 104 8.09 -7.75 3.20
C GLY A 104 6.85 -8.62 3.17
N ARG A 105 6.02 -8.62 4.21
CA ARG A 105 4.78 -9.42 4.24
C ARG A 105 3.58 -8.57 3.89
N ILE A 106 2.73 -9.08 3.02
CA ILE A 106 1.47 -8.42 2.67
C ILE A 106 0.47 -8.66 3.82
N LEU A 107 0.07 -7.59 4.48
CA LEU A 107 -0.84 -7.66 5.63
C LEU A 107 -2.22 -7.06 5.37
N ALA A 108 -2.38 -6.32 4.29
CA ALA A 108 -3.69 -5.78 3.90
C ALA A 108 -3.71 -5.52 2.40
N GLN A 109 -4.89 -5.60 1.82
CA GLN A 109 -5.10 -5.37 0.40
C GLN A 109 -6.39 -4.59 0.19
N GLY A 110 -6.36 -3.66 -0.76
CA GLY A 110 -7.53 -2.92 -1.18
C GLY A 110 -7.53 -2.78 -2.69
N VAL A 111 -8.64 -2.36 -3.26
CA VAL A 111 -8.80 -2.22 -4.70
C VAL A 111 -9.37 -0.86 -5.05
N PHE A 112 -9.08 -0.40 -6.26
CA PHE A 112 -9.74 0.74 -6.87
C PHE A 112 -9.93 0.48 -8.35
N LEU A 113 -10.90 1.15 -8.94
CA LEU A 113 -11.17 1.06 -10.37
C LEU A 113 -10.62 2.30 -11.05
N LEU A 114 -9.70 2.10 -12.00
CA LEU A 114 -9.19 3.20 -12.82
C LEU A 114 -10.08 3.35 -14.04
N GLU A 115 -10.56 4.56 -14.26
CA GLU A 115 -11.37 4.93 -15.41
C GLU A 115 -10.56 5.77 -16.38
N ALA A 116 -10.84 5.60 -17.64
CA ALA A 116 -10.15 6.36 -18.70
C ALA A 116 -10.55 7.85 -18.67
#